data_f97bf5b0942bcb48ccf2ca64fe248fed
#
_entry.id   f97bf5b0942bcb48ccf2ca64fe248fed
#
_cell.length_a   1.000
_cell.length_b   1.000
_cell.length_c   1.000
_cell.angle_alpha   90.00
_cell.angle_beta   90.00
_cell.angle_gamma   90.00
#
_symmetry.space_group_name_H-M   'P 1'
#
loop_
_entity.id
_entity.type
_entity.pdbx_description
1 polymer ?
#
loop_
_entity_poly.entity_id
_entity_poly.type
_entity_poly.pdbx_seq_one_letter_code
_entity_poly.pdbx_strand_id
1 'polypeptide(L)'
;SNYVLSDPKGELLDTYGNVLVSQGYDVKVFNLKDRDKSDRYNPFAYIHDTDDIVVVAKNLIKNMKEDPRQKNTADPIWEEGSTSLLEALLAYVYFEQPPEMHNMNSVMELFVLMQHRYGPQGRSQLDDIFEDLAMEKPASFAARQYGLYHMAPDKTAQSIDVSLGMRMSAFNIPSIMKICEDDTIHLEELASDKKVALFVVTPDTTTAYNFLAAVMFQQCFQILVHTADNREDHCLPRHVRFLLDEFPNIGMIPDFQILISTIRSRNIGCTLIYQSIAQLKSQYGDDWGTILENCDSELVLGGGNNPESLEFFGKQLGKRTIEVLNTTENLGAQGSFSKNYQVASRDLMTPEEIRTMPRNRCLLMISGVVPF
;
A
#
# COMPACT_ATOMS: atom_id res chain seq x y z
N SER A 1 19.10 -12.70 -1.15
CA SER A 1 17.98 -11.77 -0.87
C SER A 1 16.87 -12.50 -0.15
N ASN A 2 16.13 -11.78 0.69
CA ASN A 2 14.81 -12.18 1.13
C ASN A 2 13.78 -11.54 0.18
N TYR A 3 12.59 -12.11 0.11
CA TYR A 3 11.58 -11.67 -0.84
C TYR A 3 10.24 -11.42 -0.13
N VAL A 4 9.57 -10.35 -0.50
CA VAL A 4 8.18 -10.05 -0.15
C VAL A 4 7.43 -9.83 -1.45
N LEU A 5 6.45 -10.67 -1.74
CA LEU A 5 5.77 -10.68 -3.03
C LEU A 5 4.27 -10.41 -2.82
N SER A 6 3.70 -9.49 -3.58
CA SER A 6 2.26 -9.53 -3.81
C SER A 6 1.99 -10.49 -4.95
N ASP A 7 1.03 -11.37 -4.78
CA ASP A 7 0.72 -12.45 -5.72
C ASP A 7 -0.80 -12.52 -5.97
N PRO A 8 -1.32 -11.65 -6.82
CA PRO A 8 -2.72 -11.73 -7.24
C PRO A 8 -2.97 -13.11 -7.87
N LYS A 9 -3.95 -13.85 -7.36
CA LYS A 9 -4.31 -15.21 -7.78
C LYS A 9 -3.47 -16.36 -7.21
N GLY A 10 -2.25 -16.17 -6.73
CA GLY A 10 -1.37 -17.22 -6.23
C GLY A 10 -0.51 -17.92 -7.30
N GLU A 11 -0.39 -17.32 -8.50
CA GLU A 11 0.37 -17.92 -9.61
C GLU A 11 1.89 -17.95 -9.35
N LEU A 12 2.41 -16.94 -8.66
CA LEU A 12 3.83 -16.89 -8.30
C LEU A 12 4.15 -17.93 -7.24
N LEU A 13 3.29 -18.11 -6.24
CA LEU A 13 3.42 -19.13 -5.22
C LEU A 13 3.40 -20.53 -5.82
N ASP A 14 2.43 -20.80 -6.68
CA ASP A 14 2.29 -22.11 -7.34
C ASP A 14 3.50 -22.45 -8.21
N THR A 15 4.08 -21.44 -8.88
CA THR A 15 5.21 -21.62 -9.81
C THR A 15 6.55 -21.70 -9.06
N TYR A 16 6.77 -20.83 -8.09
CA TYR A 16 8.11 -20.64 -7.48
C TYR A 16 8.22 -21.09 -6.02
N GLY A 17 7.11 -21.31 -5.32
CA GLY A 17 7.13 -21.68 -3.90
C GLY A 17 8.01 -22.90 -3.62
N ASN A 18 7.76 -24.00 -4.32
CA ASN A 18 8.58 -25.22 -4.16
C ASN A 18 10.04 -25.04 -4.60
N VAL A 19 10.32 -24.20 -5.58
CA VAL A 19 11.68 -23.89 -6.02
C VAL A 19 12.43 -23.17 -4.89
N LEU A 20 11.79 -22.18 -4.25
CA LEU A 20 12.37 -21.45 -3.12
C LEU A 20 12.61 -22.36 -1.92
N VAL A 21 11.66 -23.23 -1.57
CA VAL A 21 11.86 -24.26 -0.51
C VAL A 21 13.07 -25.13 -0.82
N SER A 22 13.21 -25.59 -2.07
CA SER A 22 14.38 -26.41 -2.49
C SER A 22 15.71 -25.68 -2.38
N GLN A 23 15.68 -24.35 -2.43
CA GLN A 23 16.85 -23.48 -2.26
C GLN A 23 17.10 -23.08 -0.80
N GLY A 24 16.33 -23.63 0.13
CA GLY A 24 16.45 -23.42 1.57
C GLY A 24 15.83 -22.15 2.09
N TYR A 25 14.80 -21.62 1.38
CA TYR A 25 13.96 -20.55 1.91
C TYR A 25 12.89 -21.09 2.85
N ASP A 26 12.64 -20.37 3.93
CA ASP A 26 11.40 -20.47 4.70
C ASP A 26 10.33 -19.68 3.94
N VAL A 27 9.36 -20.40 3.39
CA VAL A 27 8.28 -19.80 2.57
C VAL A 27 7.07 -19.60 3.46
N LYS A 28 6.71 -18.33 3.64
CA LYS A 28 5.55 -17.88 4.38
C LYS A 28 4.46 -17.45 3.41
N VAL A 29 3.21 -17.73 3.72
CA VAL A 29 2.08 -17.47 2.82
C VAL A 29 0.95 -16.80 3.58
N PHE A 30 0.70 -15.51 3.33
CA PHE A 30 -0.51 -14.84 3.77
C PHE A 30 -1.55 -14.88 2.65
N ASN A 31 -2.56 -15.74 2.79
CA ASN A 31 -3.50 -16.05 1.72
C ASN A 31 -4.90 -15.52 2.04
N LEU A 32 -5.25 -14.36 1.47
CA LEU A 32 -6.57 -13.75 1.60
C LEU A 32 -7.62 -14.36 0.66
N LYS A 33 -7.19 -15.15 -0.34
CA LYS A 33 -8.05 -15.84 -1.31
C LYS A 33 -8.53 -17.19 -0.75
N ASP A 34 -7.60 -18.02 -0.22
CA ASP A 34 -7.85 -19.31 0.42
C ASP A 34 -7.28 -19.30 1.85
N ARG A 35 -8.09 -18.80 2.79
CA ARG A 35 -7.66 -18.53 4.16
C ARG A 35 -7.33 -19.78 4.98
N ASP A 36 -7.85 -20.94 4.57
CA ASP A 36 -7.50 -22.20 5.23
C ASP A 36 -6.06 -22.65 4.94
N LYS A 37 -5.45 -22.09 3.87
CA LYS A 37 -4.04 -22.30 3.49
C LYS A 37 -3.15 -21.11 3.85
N SER A 38 -3.61 -20.22 4.72
CA SER A 38 -2.87 -19.04 5.13
C SER A 38 -2.10 -19.30 6.40
N ASP A 39 -0.87 -18.81 6.46
CA ASP A 39 -0.25 -18.47 7.74
C ASP A 39 -1.05 -17.36 8.42
N ARG A 40 -0.90 -17.23 9.73
CA ARG A 40 -1.64 -16.26 10.54
C ARG A 40 -0.81 -15.01 10.72
N TYR A 41 -1.48 -13.88 10.60
CA TYR A 41 -0.92 -12.55 10.72
C TYR A 41 -1.71 -11.74 11.73
N ASN A 42 -1.12 -11.48 12.87
CA ASN A 42 -1.69 -10.61 13.88
C ASN A 42 -0.98 -9.25 13.87
N PRO A 43 -1.65 -8.14 13.48
CA PRO A 43 -1.02 -6.82 13.49
C PRO A 43 -0.45 -6.40 14.85
N PHE A 44 -1.00 -6.90 15.95
CA PHE A 44 -0.52 -6.59 17.31
C PHE A 44 0.87 -7.16 17.61
N ALA A 45 1.28 -8.24 16.94
CA ALA A 45 2.61 -8.81 17.11
C ALA A 45 3.74 -7.83 16.73
N TYR A 46 3.40 -6.79 15.95
CA TYR A 46 4.33 -5.82 15.39
C TYR A 46 4.08 -4.38 15.88
N ILE A 47 3.31 -4.22 16.95
CA ILE A 47 3.13 -2.96 17.67
C ILE A 47 4.12 -2.96 18.85
N HIS A 48 4.95 -1.94 18.94
CA HIS A 48 5.93 -1.76 19.99
C HIS A 48 5.64 -0.53 20.85
N ASP A 49 5.00 0.47 20.28
CA ASP A 49 4.71 1.74 20.94
C ASP A 49 3.43 2.41 20.41
N THR A 50 3.20 3.63 20.86
CA THR A 50 2.04 4.44 20.49
C THR A 50 2.06 4.85 19.01
N ASP A 51 3.24 5.07 18.44
CA ASP A 51 3.38 5.53 17.05
C ASP A 51 2.96 4.41 16.09
N ASP A 52 3.29 3.15 16.41
CA ASP A 52 2.83 1.99 15.65
C ASP A 52 1.30 1.86 15.66
N ILE A 53 0.66 2.12 16.82
CA ILE A 53 -0.81 2.13 16.94
C ILE A 53 -1.43 3.16 15.99
N VAL A 54 -0.88 4.38 16.00
CA VAL A 54 -1.35 5.47 15.13
C VAL A 54 -1.22 5.10 13.66
N VAL A 55 -0.11 4.48 13.27
CA VAL A 55 0.12 4.05 11.89
C VAL A 55 -0.85 2.95 11.47
N VAL A 56 -1.05 1.93 12.32
CA VAL A 56 -2.02 0.84 12.05
C VAL A 56 -3.43 1.38 11.93
N ALA A 57 -3.86 2.24 12.86
CA ALA A 57 -5.21 2.83 12.83
C ALA A 57 -5.44 3.64 11.55
N LYS A 58 -4.51 4.52 11.19
CA LYS A 58 -4.59 5.33 9.95
C LYS A 58 -4.63 4.45 8.70
N ASN A 59 -3.81 3.39 8.65
CA ASN A 59 -3.79 2.47 7.53
C ASN A 59 -5.14 1.75 7.38
N LEU A 60 -5.68 1.21 8.47
CA LEU A 60 -6.99 0.57 8.48
C LEU A 60 -8.09 1.52 8.00
N ILE A 61 -8.17 2.74 8.56
CA ILE A 61 -9.19 3.72 8.19
C ILE A 61 -9.09 4.13 6.71
N LYS A 62 -7.87 4.30 6.18
CA LYS A 62 -7.67 4.65 4.77
C LYS A 62 -8.07 3.53 3.82
N ASN A 63 -7.82 2.27 4.17
CA ASN A 63 -8.04 1.13 3.29
C ASN A 63 -9.40 0.43 3.44
N MET A 64 -10.11 0.67 4.54
CA MET A 64 -11.45 0.10 4.78
C MET A 64 -12.58 1.00 4.26
N LYS A 65 -12.41 1.71 3.15
CA LYS A 65 -13.43 2.58 2.54
C LYS A 65 -14.49 1.73 1.81
N GLU A 66 -15.76 2.11 1.94
CA GLU A 66 -16.89 1.40 1.32
C GLU A 66 -16.86 1.45 -0.22
N ASP A 67 -16.36 2.54 -0.81
CA ASP A 67 -16.22 2.69 -2.26
C ASP A 67 -14.95 3.50 -2.60
N PRO A 68 -13.94 2.86 -3.24
CA PRO A 68 -12.75 3.58 -3.71
C PRO A 68 -13.05 4.70 -4.71
N ARG A 69 -14.26 4.70 -5.31
CA ARG A 69 -14.71 5.70 -6.30
C ARG A 69 -15.39 6.91 -5.66
N GLN A 70 -15.79 6.82 -4.38
CA GLN A 70 -16.25 8.00 -3.66
C GLN A 70 -15.03 8.88 -3.37
N LYS A 71 -14.86 9.89 -4.23
CA LYS A 71 -13.97 11.01 -3.91
C LYS A 71 -14.36 11.53 -2.53
N ASN A 72 -13.37 11.78 -1.68
CA ASN A 72 -13.51 12.33 -0.32
C ASN A 72 -14.50 13.51 -0.28
N THR A 73 -15.80 13.22 -0.20
CA THR A 73 -16.86 14.19 0.10
C THR A 73 -17.27 14.08 1.57
N ALA A 74 -16.71 13.10 2.30
CA ALA A 74 -16.91 13.00 3.73
C ALA A 74 -16.16 14.15 4.41
N ASP A 75 -16.83 14.81 5.33
CA ASP A 75 -16.24 15.84 6.17
C ASP A 75 -15.02 15.23 6.91
N PRO A 76 -13.84 15.87 6.90
CA PRO A 76 -12.63 15.36 7.57
C PRO A 76 -12.86 14.93 9.02
N ILE A 77 -13.80 15.54 9.70
CA ILE A 77 -14.15 15.22 11.09
C ILE A 77 -14.58 13.76 11.30
N TRP A 78 -15.15 13.12 10.27
CA TRP A 78 -15.58 11.72 10.35
C TRP A 78 -14.40 10.74 10.26
N GLU A 79 -13.44 11.06 9.40
CA GLU A 79 -12.22 10.24 9.25
C GLU A 79 -11.35 10.40 10.50
N GLU A 80 -11.17 11.62 10.97
CA GLU A 80 -10.40 11.92 12.20
C GLU A 80 -11.04 11.30 13.44
N GLY A 81 -12.38 11.44 13.60
CA GLY A 81 -13.09 10.83 14.73
C GLY A 81 -13.05 9.31 14.73
N SER A 82 -13.22 8.67 13.55
CA SER A 82 -13.08 7.22 13.42
C SER A 82 -11.64 6.75 13.71
N THR A 83 -10.65 7.54 13.32
CA THR A 83 -9.23 7.26 13.60
C THR A 83 -8.95 7.33 15.09
N SER A 84 -9.40 8.41 15.78
CA SER A 84 -9.22 8.58 17.23
C SER A 84 -9.91 7.47 18.03
N LEU A 85 -11.12 7.07 17.63
CA LEU A 85 -11.81 5.96 18.27
C LEU A 85 -11.07 4.64 18.06
N LEU A 86 -10.61 4.34 16.85
CA LEU A 86 -9.85 3.12 16.57
C LEU A 86 -8.50 3.12 17.31
N GLU A 87 -7.79 4.25 17.36
CA GLU A 87 -6.56 4.40 18.15
C GLU A 87 -6.80 4.13 19.63
N ALA A 88 -7.92 4.63 20.19
CA ALA A 88 -8.30 4.37 21.58
C ALA A 88 -8.50 2.88 21.85
N LEU A 89 -9.25 2.18 20.97
CA LEU A 89 -9.52 0.75 21.10
C LEU A 89 -8.25 -0.11 20.96
N LEU A 90 -7.42 0.17 19.94
CA LEU A 90 -6.16 -0.53 19.75
C LEU A 90 -5.21 -0.32 20.94
N ALA A 91 -5.10 0.92 21.42
CA ALA A 91 -4.27 1.26 22.56
C ALA A 91 -4.76 0.62 23.86
N TYR A 92 -6.07 0.55 24.07
CA TYR A 92 -6.63 -0.13 25.23
C TYR A 92 -6.29 -1.61 25.21
N VAL A 93 -6.48 -2.29 24.07
CA VAL A 93 -6.12 -3.70 23.94
C VAL A 93 -4.63 -3.92 24.17
N TYR A 94 -3.77 -3.05 23.64
CA TYR A 94 -2.32 -3.23 23.73
C TYR A 94 -1.75 -2.91 25.11
N PHE A 95 -2.20 -1.81 25.75
CA PHE A 95 -1.60 -1.34 27.01
C PHE A 95 -2.33 -1.82 28.27
N GLU A 96 -3.63 -2.12 28.18
CA GLU A 96 -4.47 -2.39 29.35
C GLU A 96 -4.94 -3.85 29.44
N GLN A 97 -4.83 -4.63 28.35
CA GLN A 97 -5.20 -6.04 28.33
C GLN A 97 -3.95 -6.95 28.40
N PRO A 98 -4.10 -8.19 28.87
CA PRO A 98 -2.99 -9.15 28.88
C PRO A 98 -2.59 -9.57 27.44
N PRO A 99 -1.33 -10.00 27.23
CA PRO A 99 -0.81 -10.31 25.89
C PRO A 99 -1.62 -11.31 25.07
N GLU A 100 -2.33 -12.23 25.72
CA GLU A 100 -3.20 -13.21 25.05
C GLU A 100 -4.40 -12.57 24.35
N MET A 101 -4.74 -11.35 24.77
CA MET A 101 -5.83 -10.55 24.20
C MET A 101 -5.37 -9.57 23.11
N HIS A 102 -4.05 -9.50 22.83
CA HIS A 102 -3.51 -8.59 21.84
C HIS A 102 -3.81 -9.08 20.41
N ASN A 103 -5.05 -8.89 19.97
CA ASN A 103 -5.50 -9.22 18.62
C ASN A 103 -6.73 -8.38 18.22
N MET A 104 -7.09 -8.44 16.94
CA MET A 104 -8.22 -7.68 16.41
C MET A 104 -9.59 -8.18 16.91
N ASN A 105 -9.69 -9.43 17.38
CA ASN A 105 -10.92 -9.96 17.94
C ASN A 105 -11.27 -9.23 19.24
N SER A 106 -10.27 -8.99 20.10
CA SER A 106 -10.44 -8.20 21.34
C SER A 106 -10.86 -6.75 21.06
N VAL A 107 -10.34 -6.15 19.98
CA VAL A 107 -10.78 -4.82 19.53
C VAL A 107 -12.26 -4.84 19.15
N MET A 108 -12.70 -5.88 18.43
CA MET A 108 -14.10 -6.03 18.04
C MET A 108 -15.01 -6.28 19.24
N GLU A 109 -14.57 -7.05 20.23
CA GLU A 109 -15.32 -7.27 21.48
C GLU A 109 -15.53 -5.96 22.24
N LEU A 110 -14.49 -5.13 22.37
CA LEU A 110 -14.62 -3.78 22.93
C LEU A 110 -15.57 -2.91 22.13
N PHE A 111 -15.46 -2.92 20.81
CA PHE A 111 -16.33 -2.13 19.94
C PHE A 111 -17.82 -2.51 20.10
N VAL A 112 -18.13 -3.78 20.30
CA VAL A 112 -19.51 -4.25 20.56
C VAL A 112 -20.10 -3.65 21.85
N LEU A 113 -19.28 -3.35 22.86
CA LEU A 113 -19.75 -2.73 24.11
C LEU A 113 -20.34 -1.33 23.90
N MET A 114 -19.97 -0.63 22.82
CA MET A 114 -20.59 0.65 22.43
C MET A 114 -22.08 0.50 22.07
N GLN A 115 -22.50 -0.67 21.60
CA GLN A 115 -23.88 -0.91 21.16
C GLN A 115 -24.86 -1.06 22.35
N HIS A 116 -24.33 -1.42 23.52
CA HIS A 116 -25.12 -1.59 24.74
C HIS A 116 -25.28 -0.25 25.48
N ARG A 117 -26.19 0.60 24.97
CA ARG A 117 -26.47 1.92 25.55
C ARG A 117 -27.51 1.82 26.64
N TYR A 118 -27.33 2.54 27.77
CA TYR A 118 -28.20 2.58 28.90
C TYR A 118 -28.33 3.98 29.52
N GLY A 119 -29.35 4.15 30.34
CA GLY A 119 -29.63 5.42 31.03
C GLY A 119 -30.16 6.54 30.12
N PRO A 120 -30.58 7.67 30.71
CA PRO A 120 -31.18 8.79 29.99
C PRO A 120 -30.19 9.51 29.03
N GLN A 121 -28.90 9.37 29.30
CA GLN A 121 -27.83 10.01 28.54
C GLN A 121 -27.27 9.08 27.42
N GLY A 122 -27.82 7.86 27.30
CA GLY A 122 -27.37 6.90 26.26
C GLY A 122 -25.90 6.46 26.39
N ARG A 123 -25.40 6.37 27.62
CA ARG A 123 -24.04 5.86 27.91
C ARG A 123 -23.89 4.40 27.49
N SER A 124 -22.73 4.01 27.09
CA SER A 124 -22.37 2.62 26.77
C SER A 124 -21.46 2.03 27.85
N GLN A 125 -21.34 0.70 27.86
CA GLN A 125 -20.37 0.04 28.74
C GLN A 125 -18.91 0.44 28.39
N LEU A 126 -18.66 0.78 27.13
CA LEU A 126 -17.35 1.26 26.71
C LEU A 126 -17.03 2.63 27.33
N ASP A 127 -18.03 3.52 27.45
CA ASP A 127 -17.88 4.83 28.12
C ASP A 127 -17.41 4.66 29.56
N ASP A 128 -17.98 3.68 30.28
CA ASP A 128 -17.60 3.43 31.69
C ASP A 128 -16.14 2.93 31.77
N ILE A 129 -15.74 2.01 30.91
CA ILE A 129 -14.36 1.48 30.85
C ILE A 129 -13.34 2.61 30.65
N PHE A 130 -13.60 3.51 29.70
CA PHE A 130 -12.65 4.60 29.40
C PHE A 130 -12.72 5.73 30.44
N GLU A 131 -13.86 5.95 31.12
CA GLU A 131 -13.96 6.88 32.24
C GLU A 131 -13.15 6.37 33.45
N ASP A 132 -13.28 5.08 33.79
CA ASP A 132 -12.49 4.44 34.84
C ASP A 132 -11.00 4.50 34.52
N LEU A 133 -10.61 4.19 33.26
CA LEU A 133 -9.22 4.31 32.80
C LEU A 133 -8.70 5.74 32.94
N ALA A 134 -9.51 6.75 32.56
CA ALA A 134 -9.11 8.15 32.67
C ALA A 134 -8.92 8.62 34.11
N MET A 135 -9.73 8.05 35.06
CA MET A 135 -9.58 8.32 36.49
C MET A 135 -8.32 7.67 37.08
N GLU A 136 -8.04 6.41 36.70
CA GLU A 136 -6.88 5.67 37.19
C GLU A 136 -5.56 6.12 36.54
N LYS A 137 -5.59 6.33 35.22
CA LYS A 137 -4.42 6.66 34.39
C LYS A 137 -4.69 7.88 33.49
N PRO A 138 -4.73 9.11 34.02
CA PRO A 138 -5.05 10.32 33.23
C PRO A 138 -4.08 10.59 32.06
N ALA A 139 -2.87 10.02 32.12
CA ALA A 139 -1.88 10.13 31.05
C ALA A 139 -2.00 9.03 29.97
N SER A 140 -2.93 8.07 30.13
CA SER A 140 -3.13 6.99 29.16
C SER A 140 -3.45 7.55 27.78
N PHE A 141 -2.73 7.06 26.76
CA PHE A 141 -2.99 7.42 25.36
C PHE A 141 -4.39 6.98 24.95
N ALA A 142 -4.80 5.76 25.34
CA ALA A 142 -6.11 5.23 25.05
C ALA A 142 -7.23 6.13 25.58
N ALA A 143 -7.15 6.55 26.87
CA ALA A 143 -8.13 7.43 27.48
C ALA A 143 -8.19 8.82 26.80
N ARG A 144 -7.05 9.37 26.41
CA ARG A 144 -6.97 10.66 25.69
C ARG A 144 -7.60 10.58 24.31
N GLN A 145 -7.32 9.53 23.54
CA GLN A 145 -7.91 9.36 22.21
C GLN A 145 -9.42 9.14 22.28
N TYR A 146 -9.88 8.39 23.27
CA TYR A 146 -11.30 8.24 23.51
C TYR A 146 -11.97 9.57 23.88
N GLY A 147 -11.30 10.37 24.70
CA GLY A 147 -11.74 11.74 25.05
C GLY A 147 -11.85 12.65 23.83
N LEU A 148 -10.91 12.56 22.88
CA LEU A 148 -10.97 13.33 21.62
C LEU A 148 -12.18 12.93 20.77
N TYR A 149 -12.45 11.63 20.62
CA TYR A 149 -13.65 11.12 19.97
C TYR A 149 -14.92 11.68 20.61
N HIS A 150 -14.98 11.72 21.94
CA HIS A 150 -16.13 12.25 22.70
C HIS A 150 -16.30 13.78 22.64
N MET A 151 -15.36 14.53 22.08
CA MET A 151 -15.55 15.96 21.78
C MET A 151 -16.54 16.19 20.64
N ALA A 152 -16.83 15.17 19.84
CA ALA A 152 -17.82 15.26 18.78
C ALA A 152 -19.24 15.37 19.37
N PRO A 153 -20.14 16.21 18.79
CA PRO A 153 -21.55 16.24 19.20
C PRO A 153 -22.19 14.86 19.05
N ASP A 154 -23.17 14.52 19.93
CA ASP A 154 -23.81 13.19 20.00
C ASP A 154 -24.20 12.60 18.64
N LYS A 155 -24.80 13.41 17.75
CA LYS A 155 -25.20 12.96 16.40
C LYS A 155 -24.00 12.63 15.52
N THR A 156 -22.92 13.39 15.66
CA THR A 156 -21.67 13.15 14.92
C THR A 156 -20.98 11.91 15.45
N ALA A 157 -20.90 11.74 16.78
CA ALA A 157 -20.35 10.56 17.43
C ALA A 157 -21.10 9.28 16.99
N GLN A 158 -22.44 9.28 17.01
CA GLN A 158 -23.24 8.15 16.51
C GLN A 158 -22.95 7.81 15.04
N SER A 159 -22.72 8.82 14.23
CA SER A 159 -22.38 8.59 12.83
C SER A 159 -20.96 8.02 12.64
N ILE A 160 -20.01 8.46 13.48
CA ILE A 160 -18.65 7.89 13.55
C ILE A 160 -18.74 6.41 13.95
N ASP A 161 -19.55 6.07 14.97
CA ASP A 161 -19.75 4.70 15.44
C ASP A 161 -20.25 3.79 14.32
N VAL A 162 -21.28 4.24 13.59
CA VAL A 162 -21.85 3.48 12.46
C VAL A 162 -20.81 3.33 11.34
N SER A 163 -20.11 4.41 11.00
CA SER A 163 -19.09 4.39 9.96
C SER A 163 -17.94 3.43 10.32
N LEU A 164 -17.41 3.51 11.53
CA LEU A 164 -16.35 2.62 11.98
C LEU A 164 -16.85 1.17 12.06
N GLY A 165 -18.06 0.92 12.57
CA GLY A 165 -18.65 -0.41 12.61
C GLY A 165 -18.82 -1.05 11.24
N MET A 166 -19.27 -0.29 10.24
CA MET A 166 -19.34 -0.76 8.86
C MET A 166 -17.97 -1.13 8.32
N ARG A 167 -16.97 -0.28 8.54
CA ARG A 167 -15.58 -0.53 8.10
C ARG A 167 -15.00 -1.78 8.78
N MET A 168 -15.17 -1.89 10.09
CA MET A 168 -14.66 -3.01 10.89
C MET A 168 -15.43 -4.32 10.66
N SER A 169 -16.55 -4.31 9.94
CA SER A 169 -17.42 -5.48 9.72
C SER A 169 -16.71 -6.68 9.10
N ALA A 170 -15.62 -6.45 8.34
CA ALA A 170 -14.80 -7.51 7.77
C ALA A 170 -14.18 -8.42 8.85
N PHE A 171 -13.88 -7.89 10.04
CA PHE A 171 -13.35 -8.67 11.15
C PHE A 171 -14.40 -9.57 11.83
N ASN A 172 -15.70 -9.41 11.52
CA ASN A 172 -16.75 -10.34 11.98
C ASN A 172 -16.78 -11.65 11.17
N ILE A 173 -15.99 -11.75 10.10
CA ILE A 173 -15.95 -12.96 9.26
C ILE A 173 -15.06 -14.00 9.95
N PRO A 174 -15.59 -15.21 10.29
CA PRO A 174 -14.84 -16.18 11.10
C PRO A 174 -13.47 -16.57 10.52
N SER A 175 -13.34 -16.64 9.18
CA SER A 175 -12.06 -16.93 8.54
C SER A 175 -11.05 -15.78 8.62
N ILE A 176 -11.50 -14.52 8.69
CA ILE A 176 -10.65 -13.36 8.95
C ILE A 176 -10.23 -13.33 10.41
N MET A 177 -11.18 -13.52 11.35
CA MET A 177 -10.87 -13.61 12.77
C MET A 177 -9.78 -14.65 13.04
N LYS A 178 -9.90 -15.84 12.44
CA LYS A 178 -8.95 -16.95 12.61
C LYS A 178 -7.54 -16.62 12.12
N ILE A 179 -7.39 -15.94 10.98
CA ILE A 179 -6.05 -15.61 10.45
C ILE A 179 -5.42 -14.39 11.13
N CYS A 180 -6.19 -13.62 11.92
CA CYS A 180 -5.72 -12.45 12.66
C CYS A 180 -5.65 -12.70 14.20
N GLU A 181 -5.89 -13.92 14.66
CA GLU A 181 -5.92 -14.26 16.09
C GLU A 181 -4.52 -14.30 16.70
N ASP A 182 -3.58 -14.91 16.01
CA ASP A 182 -2.17 -15.00 16.41
C ASP A 182 -1.24 -14.81 15.21
N ASP A 183 0.07 -14.87 15.42
CA ASP A 183 1.07 -14.66 14.37
C ASP A 183 1.95 -15.90 14.16
N THR A 184 2.04 -16.35 12.91
CA THR A 184 2.95 -17.42 12.48
C THR A 184 3.87 -16.99 11.33
N ILE A 185 3.69 -15.75 10.84
CA ILE A 185 4.50 -15.21 9.74
C ILE A 185 5.87 -14.78 10.23
N HIS A 186 5.96 -14.12 11.38
CA HIS A 186 7.21 -13.62 11.96
C HIS A 186 7.94 -12.66 11.00
N LEU A 187 7.36 -11.48 10.73
CA LEU A 187 7.90 -10.51 9.79
C LEU A 187 9.34 -10.07 10.09
N GLU A 188 9.75 -10.09 11.37
CA GLU A 188 11.09 -9.76 11.82
C GLU A 188 12.17 -10.72 11.25
N GLU A 189 11.79 -11.94 10.85
CA GLU A 189 12.71 -12.86 10.20
C GLU A 189 13.19 -12.39 8.83
N LEU A 190 12.40 -11.53 8.16
CA LEU A 190 12.79 -10.87 6.91
C LEU A 190 14.03 -9.97 7.10
N ALA A 191 14.19 -9.38 8.29
CA ALA A 191 15.33 -8.53 8.64
C ALA A 191 16.57 -9.31 9.12
N SER A 192 16.47 -10.64 9.21
CA SER A 192 17.53 -11.53 9.73
C SER A 192 18.41 -12.11 8.61
N ASP A 193 19.41 -12.93 8.99
CA ASP A 193 20.24 -13.71 8.07
C ASP A 193 19.54 -14.94 7.48
N LYS A 194 18.34 -15.27 7.95
CA LYS A 194 17.54 -16.36 7.39
C LYS A 194 17.12 -16.06 5.95
N LYS A 195 16.95 -17.10 5.16
CA LYS A 195 16.34 -17.00 3.84
C LYS A 195 14.82 -17.10 3.98
N VAL A 196 14.12 -16.00 3.82
CA VAL A 196 12.66 -15.92 3.94
C VAL A 196 12.05 -15.41 2.65
N ALA A 197 10.93 -16.02 2.23
CA ALA A 197 10.11 -15.53 1.15
C ALA A 197 8.65 -15.48 1.60
N LEU A 198 8.10 -14.27 1.69
CA LEU A 198 6.71 -14.03 2.05
C LEU A 198 5.87 -13.78 0.79
N PHE A 199 4.87 -14.63 0.57
CA PHE A 199 3.86 -14.44 -0.47
C PHE A 199 2.58 -13.90 0.16
N VAL A 200 2.12 -12.76 -0.36
CA VAL A 200 0.84 -12.14 0.02
C VAL A 200 -0.14 -12.36 -1.12
N VAL A 201 -0.97 -13.39 -0.99
CA VAL A 201 -1.94 -13.79 -2.02
C VAL A 201 -3.24 -13.04 -1.83
N THR A 202 -3.60 -12.18 -2.78
CA THR A 202 -4.84 -11.41 -2.76
C THR A 202 -5.81 -11.90 -3.84
N PRO A 203 -7.14 -11.88 -3.58
CA PRO A 203 -8.11 -12.19 -4.62
C PRO A 203 -8.14 -11.07 -5.69
N ASP A 204 -8.22 -11.44 -6.96
CA ASP A 204 -8.32 -10.52 -8.10
C ASP A 204 -9.78 -10.06 -8.36
N THR A 205 -10.75 -10.72 -7.74
CA THR A 205 -12.18 -10.49 -7.95
C THR A 205 -12.81 -9.56 -6.92
N THR A 206 -12.12 -9.26 -5.82
CA THR A 206 -12.60 -8.38 -4.75
C THR A 206 -11.44 -7.70 -4.04
N THR A 207 -11.64 -6.45 -3.66
CA THR A 207 -10.68 -5.65 -2.87
C THR A 207 -11.06 -5.59 -1.39
N ALA A 208 -12.12 -6.30 -0.97
CA ALA A 208 -12.70 -6.20 0.37
C ALA A 208 -11.73 -6.50 1.52
N TYR A 209 -10.65 -7.25 1.26
CA TYR A 209 -9.68 -7.67 2.27
C TYR A 209 -8.27 -7.10 2.04
N ASN A 210 -8.12 -6.22 1.05
CA ASN A 210 -6.81 -5.64 0.70
C ASN A 210 -6.25 -4.75 1.82
N PHE A 211 -7.11 -4.25 2.71
CA PHE A 211 -6.67 -3.51 3.88
C PHE A 211 -5.72 -4.32 4.79
N LEU A 212 -5.92 -5.64 4.92
CA LEU A 212 -5.01 -6.50 5.68
C LEU A 212 -3.64 -6.60 5.00
N ALA A 213 -3.62 -6.73 3.68
CA ALA A 213 -2.36 -6.70 2.92
C ALA A 213 -1.65 -5.35 3.07
N ALA A 214 -2.39 -4.23 2.99
CA ALA A 214 -1.83 -2.90 3.16
C ALA A 214 -1.19 -2.69 4.53
N VAL A 215 -1.85 -3.14 5.62
CA VAL A 215 -1.28 -3.09 6.98
C VAL A 215 -0.04 -3.96 7.08
N MET A 216 -0.08 -5.19 6.56
CA MET A 216 1.07 -6.10 6.57
C MET A 216 2.27 -5.51 5.81
N PHE A 217 2.10 -4.97 4.60
CA PHE A 217 3.18 -4.32 3.86
C PHE A 217 3.74 -3.12 4.61
N GLN A 218 2.87 -2.29 5.21
CA GLN A 218 3.30 -1.17 6.05
C GLN A 218 4.19 -1.64 7.21
N GLN A 219 3.73 -2.66 7.96
CA GLN A 219 4.50 -3.21 9.09
C GLN A 219 5.78 -3.90 8.63
N CYS A 220 5.78 -4.61 7.48
CA CYS A 220 7.02 -5.12 6.88
C CYS A 220 8.06 -4.01 6.70
N PHE A 221 7.68 -2.89 6.08
CA PHE A 221 8.61 -1.77 5.88
C PHE A 221 9.07 -1.16 7.19
N GLN A 222 8.16 -0.94 8.16
CA GLN A 222 8.50 -0.38 9.47
C GLN A 222 9.53 -1.24 10.19
N ILE A 223 9.32 -2.56 10.29
CA ILE A 223 10.23 -3.50 10.95
C ILE A 223 11.60 -3.49 10.26
N LEU A 224 11.63 -3.54 8.93
CA LEU A 224 12.88 -3.56 8.16
C LEU A 224 13.66 -2.27 8.34
N VAL A 225 12.99 -1.12 8.28
CA VAL A 225 13.61 0.20 8.48
C VAL A 225 14.12 0.33 9.92
N HIS A 226 13.28 0.02 10.92
CA HIS A 226 13.65 0.08 12.33
C HIS A 226 14.85 -0.85 12.63
N THR A 227 14.82 -2.08 12.11
CA THR A 227 15.94 -3.02 12.31
C THR A 227 17.23 -2.51 11.66
N ALA A 228 17.17 -1.96 10.45
CA ALA A 228 18.33 -1.40 9.79
C ALA A 228 18.90 -0.20 10.58
N ASP A 229 18.04 0.72 11.02
CA ASP A 229 18.44 1.94 11.73
C ASP A 229 19.11 1.65 13.09
N ASN A 230 18.76 0.55 13.74
CA ASN A 230 19.35 0.09 15.01
C ASN A 230 20.66 -0.71 14.84
N ARG A 231 21.14 -0.92 13.62
CA ARG A 231 22.43 -1.56 13.36
C ARG A 231 23.54 -0.52 13.20
N GLU A 232 24.77 -0.90 13.50
CA GLU A 232 25.95 -0.02 13.38
C GLU A 232 26.18 0.46 11.93
N ASP A 233 25.88 -0.41 10.95
CA ASP A 233 26.02 -0.12 9.52
C ASP A 233 24.78 0.50 8.87
N HIS A 234 23.72 0.71 9.65
CA HIS A 234 22.41 1.21 9.19
C HIS A 234 21.86 0.44 7.97
N CYS A 235 22.15 -0.84 7.88
CA CYS A 235 21.87 -1.67 6.71
C CYS A 235 21.40 -3.05 7.14
N LEU A 236 20.45 -3.65 6.43
CA LEU A 236 20.04 -5.02 6.69
C LEU A 236 21.14 -6.01 6.28
N PRO A 237 21.34 -7.10 7.03
CA PRO A 237 22.38 -8.09 6.74
C PRO A 237 22.15 -8.82 5.42
N ARG A 238 20.90 -8.94 5.03
CA ARG A 238 20.45 -9.54 3.76
C ARG A 238 19.57 -8.57 3.00
N HIS A 239 19.81 -8.45 1.70
CA HIS A 239 18.95 -7.63 0.84
C HIS A 239 17.50 -8.15 0.89
N VAL A 240 16.54 -7.26 1.11
CA VAL A 240 15.11 -7.58 1.06
C VAL A 240 14.51 -6.95 -0.19
N ARG A 241 13.90 -7.77 -1.05
CA ARG A 241 13.30 -7.32 -2.29
C ARG A 241 11.80 -7.47 -2.26
N PHE A 242 11.11 -6.35 -2.38
CA PHE A 242 9.67 -6.32 -2.62
C PHE A 242 9.40 -6.44 -4.11
N LEU A 243 8.56 -7.39 -4.49
CA LEU A 243 8.03 -7.56 -5.84
C LEU A 243 6.53 -7.39 -5.75
N LEU A 244 6.05 -6.17 -6.03
CA LEU A 244 4.65 -5.79 -5.83
C LEU A 244 3.92 -5.87 -7.16
N ASP A 245 3.49 -7.09 -7.51
CA ASP A 245 2.66 -7.33 -8.68
C ASP A 245 1.25 -6.79 -8.46
N GLU A 246 0.68 -6.15 -9.47
CA GLU A 246 -0.59 -5.41 -9.36
C GLU A 246 -0.60 -4.46 -8.13
N PHE A 247 0.46 -3.64 -8.01
CA PHE A 247 0.68 -2.74 -6.87
C PHE A 247 -0.58 -1.95 -6.44
N PRO A 248 -1.44 -1.46 -7.34
CA PRO A 248 -2.69 -0.81 -6.94
C PRO A 248 -3.67 -1.72 -6.18
N ASN A 249 -3.56 -3.03 -6.31
CA ASN A 249 -4.48 -3.98 -5.68
C ASN A 249 -4.10 -4.37 -4.24
N ILE A 250 -2.91 -3.99 -3.76
CA ILE A 250 -2.51 -4.29 -2.38
C ILE A 250 -3.06 -3.32 -1.33
N GLY A 251 -3.87 -2.35 -1.76
CA GLY A 251 -4.29 -1.23 -0.92
C GLY A 251 -3.28 -0.09 -0.90
N MET A 252 -3.63 1.02 -0.24
CA MET A 252 -2.76 2.18 -0.10
C MET A 252 -1.82 1.98 1.09
N ILE A 253 -0.51 2.04 0.87
CA ILE A 253 0.48 2.13 1.96
C ILE A 253 0.62 3.61 2.29
N PRO A 254 0.22 4.06 3.50
CA PRO A 254 0.36 5.46 3.90
C PRO A 254 1.82 5.92 3.84
N ASP A 255 2.05 7.17 3.41
CA ASP A 255 3.37 7.80 3.33
C ASP A 255 4.41 7.03 2.49
N PHE A 256 3.93 6.21 1.53
CA PHE A 256 4.79 5.38 0.69
C PHE A 256 5.80 6.18 -0.13
N GLN A 257 5.45 7.42 -0.56
CA GLN A 257 6.34 8.34 -1.25
C GLN A 257 7.57 8.73 -0.41
N ILE A 258 7.40 8.82 0.92
CA ILE A 258 8.51 9.09 1.85
C ILE A 258 9.32 7.81 2.03
N LEU A 259 8.64 6.70 2.25
CA LEU A 259 9.24 5.40 2.49
C LEU A 259 10.16 4.98 1.34
N ILE A 260 9.67 5.00 0.09
CA ILE A 260 10.45 4.58 -1.08
C ILE A 260 11.72 5.40 -1.28
N SER A 261 11.73 6.66 -0.86
CA SER A 261 12.92 7.52 -0.93
C SER A 261 14.04 7.13 0.03
N THR A 262 13.73 6.39 1.09
CA THR A 262 14.65 6.10 2.20
C THR A 262 15.14 4.65 2.26
N ILE A 263 14.45 3.70 1.64
CA ILE A 263 14.70 2.26 1.79
C ILE A 263 16.01 1.78 1.13
N ARG A 264 16.49 2.46 0.08
CA ARG A 264 17.67 2.05 -0.69
C ARG A 264 18.92 1.92 0.18
N SER A 265 19.19 2.91 1.03
CA SER A 265 20.36 2.91 1.94
C SER A 265 20.33 1.77 2.95
N ARG A 266 19.16 1.23 3.24
CA ARG A 266 18.92 0.16 4.21
C ARG A 266 18.97 -1.25 3.62
N ASN A 267 19.45 -1.40 2.39
CA ASN A 267 19.50 -2.67 1.65
C ASN A 267 18.11 -3.25 1.34
N ILE A 268 17.14 -2.37 1.08
CA ILE A 268 15.77 -2.73 0.70
C ILE A 268 15.51 -2.21 -0.71
N GLY A 269 15.02 -3.09 -1.60
CA GLY A 269 14.64 -2.75 -2.97
C GLY A 269 13.15 -3.02 -3.21
N CYS A 270 12.53 -2.18 -4.03
CA CYS A 270 11.12 -2.31 -4.39
C CYS A 270 10.94 -2.31 -5.91
N THR A 271 10.13 -3.23 -6.39
CA THR A 271 9.68 -3.28 -7.79
C THR A 271 8.16 -3.13 -7.79
N LEU A 272 7.67 -2.06 -8.41
CA LEU A 272 6.25 -1.75 -8.52
C LEU A 272 5.77 -2.13 -9.92
N ILE A 273 4.73 -2.96 -10.00
CA ILE A 273 4.13 -3.36 -11.28
C ILE A 273 2.68 -2.86 -11.30
N TYR A 274 2.33 -2.11 -12.34
CA TYR A 274 0.99 -1.56 -12.52
C TYR A 274 0.63 -1.48 -14.01
N GLN A 275 -0.66 -1.44 -14.31
CA GLN A 275 -1.14 -1.49 -15.70
C GLN A 275 -1.18 -0.11 -16.36
N SER A 276 -1.30 0.97 -15.57
CA SER A 276 -1.36 2.33 -16.09
C SER A 276 -0.96 3.37 -15.03
N ILE A 277 -0.43 4.51 -15.49
CA ILE A 277 -0.16 5.68 -14.65
C ILE A 277 -1.44 6.18 -13.96
N ALA A 278 -2.60 6.07 -14.60
CA ALA A 278 -3.88 6.49 -14.04
C ALA A 278 -4.24 5.73 -12.76
N GLN A 279 -3.88 4.44 -12.64
CA GLN A 279 -4.08 3.66 -11.42
C GLN A 279 -3.24 4.22 -10.26
N LEU A 280 -1.97 4.53 -10.51
CA LEU A 280 -1.06 5.08 -9.50
C LEU A 280 -1.52 6.46 -9.03
N LYS A 281 -1.94 7.33 -9.96
CA LYS A 281 -2.53 8.63 -9.66
C LYS A 281 -3.82 8.53 -8.86
N SER A 282 -4.68 7.58 -9.20
CA SER A 282 -5.94 7.37 -8.46
C SER A 282 -5.70 6.97 -7.01
N GLN A 283 -4.64 6.21 -6.74
CA GLN A 283 -4.32 5.69 -5.42
C GLN A 283 -3.55 6.69 -4.55
N TYR A 284 -2.54 7.36 -5.12
CA TYR A 284 -1.61 8.21 -4.37
C TYR A 284 -1.81 9.71 -4.61
N GLY A 285 -2.83 10.12 -5.39
CA GLY A 285 -3.11 11.54 -5.63
C GLY A 285 -1.90 12.28 -6.20
N ASP A 286 -1.50 13.37 -5.57
CA ASP A 286 -0.37 14.20 -6.01
C ASP A 286 1.00 13.56 -5.75
N ASP A 287 1.08 12.57 -4.85
CA ASP A 287 2.33 11.91 -4.46
C ASP A 287 2.86 10.89 -5.48
N TRP A 288 2.04 10.52 -6.49
CA TRP A 288 2.40 9.54 -7.51
C TRP A 288 3.72 9.87 -8.24
N GLY A 289 3.95 11.16 -8.50
CA GLY A 289 5.16 11.64 -9.18
C GLY A 289 6.41 11.36 -8.35
N THR A 290 6.37 11.64 -7.05
CA THR A 290 7.47 11.36 -6.12
C THR A 290 7.79 9.86 -6.04
N ILE A 291 6.76 9.00 -6.10
CA ILE A 291 6.97 7.54 -6.12
C ILE A 291 7.77 7.13 -7.37
N LEU A 292 7.40 7.63 -8.55
CA LEU A 292 8.11 7.33 -9.79
C LEU A 292 9.53 7.88 -9.82
N GLU A 293 9.73 9.13 -9.38
CA GLU A 293 11.05 9.76 -9.33
C GLU A 293 12.05 8.99 -8.47
N ASN A 294 11.58 8.22 -7.48
CA ASN A 294 12.40 7.33 -6.65
C ASN A 294 12.63 5.94 -7.27
N CYS A 295 12.04 5.65 -8.43
CA CYS A 295 12.32 4.45 -9.21
C CYS A 295 13.45 4.73 -10.20
N ASP A 296 14.63 4.17 -9.97
CA ASP A 296 15.83 4.37 -10.80
C ASP A 296 15.67 3.81 -12.22
N SER A 297 14.81 2.80 -12.38
CA SER A 297 14.58 2.11 -13.66
C SER A 297 13.09 1.96 -13.91
N GLU A 298 12.67 2.29 -15.13
CA GLU A 298 11.30 2.13 -15.60
C GLU A 298 11.28 1.20 -16.82
N LEU A 299 10.43 0.16 -16.75
CA LEU A 299 10.24 -0.80 -17.83
C LEU A 299 8.81 -0.70 -18.37
N VAL A 300 8.68 -0.28 -19.62
CA VAL A 300 7.39 -0.19 -20.31
C VAL A 300 7.24 -1.37 -21.26
N LEU A 301 6.29 -2.25 -20.97
CA LEU A 301 5.97 -3.39 -21.83
C LEU A 301 5.05 -2.94 -22.97
N GLY A 302 5.23 -3.51 -24.15
CA GLY A 302 4.41 -3.19 -25.32
C GLY A 302 2.95 -3.61 -25.17
N GLY A 303 2.06 -2.89 -25.86
CA GLY A 303 0.64 -3.23 -25.96
C GLY A 303 -0.30 -2.50 -24.99
N GLY A 304 0.19 -1.53 -24.22
CA GLY A 304 -0.64 -0.64 -23.41
C GLY A 304 -1.52 0.25 -24.28
N ASN A 305 -2.80 0.49 -23.87
CA ASN A 305 -3.76 1.30 -24.62
C ASN A 305 -4.21 2.55 -23.84
N ASN A 306 -3.69 2.80 -22.63
CA ASN A 306 -4.07 3.97 -21.85
C ASN A 306 -3.41 5.22 -22.43
N PRO A 307 -4.18 6.22 -22.97
CA PRO A 307 -3.62 7.40 -23.64
C PRO A 307 -2.70 8.22 -22.71
N GLU A 308 -3.08 8.38 -21.44
CA GLU A 308 -2.31 9.14 -20.46
C GLU A 308 -0.94 8.53 -20.22
N SER A 309 -0.87 7.19 -20.10
CA SER A 309 0.41 6.47 -19.95
C SER A 309 1.27 6.60 -21.22
N LEU A 310 0.67 6.49 -22.39
CA LEU A 310 1.40 6.63 -23.67
C LEU A 310 1.98 8.02 -23.85
N GLU A 311 1.21 9.07 -23.54
CA GLU A 311 1.71 10.45 -23.58
C GLU A 311 2.80 10.70 -22.56
N PHE A 312 2.65 10.15 -21.34
CA PHE A 312 3.64 10.29 -20.28
C PHE A 312 4.99 9.70 -20.71
N PHE A 313 5.00 8.44 -21.16
CA PHE A 313 6.23 7.79 -21.59
C PHE A 313 6.82 8.40 -22.87
N GLY A 314 5.98 8.84 -23.81
CA GLY A 314 6.44 9.56 -25.01
C GLY A 314 7.17 10.86 -24.65
N LYS A 315 6.68 11.61 -23.68
CA LYS A 315 7.34 12.82 -23.16
C LYS A 315 8.65 12.53 -22.43
N GLN A 316 8.69 11.48 -21.61
CA GLN A 316 9.91 11.05 -20.90
C GLN A 316 11.04 10.64 -21.86
N LEU A 317 10.72 9.96 -22.94
CA LEU A 317 11.71 9.59 -23.97
C LEU A 317 12.37 10.80 -24.62
N GLY A 318 11.69 11.95 -24.61
CA GLY A 318 12.20 13.20 -25.17
C GLY A 318 12.13 13.25 -26.69
N LYS A 319 12.95 14.13 -27.28
CA LYS A 319 12.92 14.44 -28.72
C LYS A 319 14.27 14.19 -29.38
N ARG A 320 14.21 13.85 -30.67
CA ARG A 320 15.36 13.79 -31.55
C ARG A 320 15.29 14.81 -32.66
N THR A 321 16.43 15.25 -33.12
CA THR A 321 16.55 16.09 -34.30
C THR A 321 16.46 15.21 -35.56
N ILE A 322 15.61 15.59 -36.48
CA ILE A 322 15.51 14.94 -37.82
C ILE A 322 15.74 15.96 -38.93
N GLU A 323 16.30 15.50 -40.01
CA GLU A 323 16.35 16.28 -41.24
C GLU A 323 15.14 15.97 -42.11
N VAL A 324 14.39 17.01 -42.46
CA VAL A 324 13.23 16.91 -43.34
C VAL A 324 13.61 17.48 -44.70
N LEU A 325 13.54 16.64 -45.74
CA LEU A 325 13.74 17.06 -47.10
C LEU A 325 12.42 17.48 -47.74
N ASN A 326 12.22 18.79 -47.92
CA ASN A 326 11.12 19.33 -48.68
C ASN A 326 11.51 19.47 -50.15
N THR A 327 10.81 18.75 -51.03
CA THR A 327 10.99 18.85 -52.47
C THR A 327 9.81 19.61 -53.05
N THR A 328 10.07 20.71 -53.75
CA THR A 328 9.07 21.45 -54.50
C THR A 328 9.37 21.28 -55.99
N GLU A 329 8.40 20.74 -56.73
CA GLU A 329 8.44 20.58 -58.16
C GLU A 329 7.42 21.51 -58.81
N ASN A 330 7.90 22.46 -59.62
CA ASN A 330 7.02 23.35 -60.37
C ASN A 330 6.86 22.80 -61.82
N LEU A 331 5.66 22.33 -62.15
CA LEU A 331 5.29 21.75 -63.45
C LEU A 331 4.94 22.81 -64.51
N GLY A 332 5.53 23.99 -64.51
CA GLY A 332 5.33 25.04 -65.48
C GLY A 332 6.29 24.90 -66.68
N ALA A 333 6.10 25.71 -67.76
CA ALA A 333 6.87 25.69 -68.98
C ALA A 333 8.43 25.89 -68.84
N GLN A 334 8.87 26.30 -67.65
CA GLN A 334 10.24 26.33 -67.19
C GLN A 334 10.31 25.63 -65.81
N GLY A 335 10.12 24.31 -65.83
CA GLY A 335 10.13 23.50 -64.62
C GLY A 335 11.35 23.75 -63.70
N SER A 336 11.15 24.05 -62.46
CA SER A 336 12.23 24.16 -61.46
C SER A 336 12.04 23.13 -60.35
N PHE A 337 13.14 22.52 -59.97
CA PHE A 337 13.21 21.55 -58.84
C PHE A 337 14.04 22.16 -57.73
N SER A 338 13.40 22.33 -56.56
CA SER A 338 14.09 22.84 -55.38
C SER A 338 14.09 21.78 -54.25
N LYS A 339 15.27 21.55 -53.66
CA LYS A 339 15.45 20.75 -52.47
C LYS A 339 15.81 21.65 -51.30
N ASN A 340 14.96 21.67 -50.27
CA ASN A 340 15.22 22.42 -49.06
C ASN A 340 15.36 21.43 -47.86
N TYR A 341 16.52 21.46 -47.22
CA TYR A 341 16.76 20.69 -46.00
C TYR A 341 16.38 21.55 -44.79
N GLN A 342 15.43 21.08 -44.03
CA GLN A 342 15.04 21.69 -42.78
C GLN A 342 15.34 20.75 -41.60
N VAL A 343 15.88 21.31 -40.52
CA VAL A 343 16.05 20.61 -39.27
C VAL A 343 14.78 20.75 -38.46
N ALA A 344 14.18 19.63 -38.09
CA ALA A 344 12.96 19.59 -37.29
C ALA A 344 13.16 18.73 -36.05
N SER A 345 12.40 19.03 -35.01
CA SER A 345 12.34 18.22 -33.80
C SER A 345 11.19 17.23 -33.90
N ARG A 346 11.45 15.97 -33.59
CA ARG A 346 10.44 14.91 -33.52
C ARG A 346 10.57 14.17 -32.21
N ASP A 347 9.47 13.72 -31.61
CA ASP A 347 9.51 12.83 -30.46
C ASP A 347 10.32 11.57 -30.80
N LEU A 348 11.11 11.08 -29.86
CA LEU A 348 11.93 9.87 -30.06
C LEU A 348 11.03 8.68 -30.44
N MET A 349 9.92 8.52 -29.72
CA MET A 349 8.76 7.70 -30.09
C MET A 349 7.48 8.46 -29.80
N THR A 350 6.54 8.43 -30.74
CA THR A 350 5.21 9.00 -30.51
C THR A 350 4.33 8.05 -29.67
N PRO A 351 3.26 8.54 -29.02
CA PRO A 351 2.30 7.68 -28.33
C PRO A 351 1.78 6.52 -29.18
N GLU A 352 1.56 6.75 -30.49
CA GLU A 352 1.12 5.73 -31.45
C GLU A 352 2.18 4.67 -31.70
N GLU A 353 3.45 5.06 -31.79
CA GLU A 353 4.58 4.14 -31.95
C GLU A 353 4.77 3.28 -30.70
N ILE A 354 4.63 3.85 -29.49
CA ILE A 354 4.65 3.10 -28.23
C ILE A 354 3.48 2.11 -28.18
N ARG A 355 2.26 2.54 -28.54
CA ARG A 355 1.07 1.69 -28.57
C ARG A 355 1.20 0.52 -29.51
N THR A 356 1.85 0.71 -30.66
CA THR A 356 2.02 -0.32 -31.69
C THR A 356 3.31 -1.12 -31.53
N MET A 357 4.05 -0.91 -30.45
CA MET A 357 5.27 -1.66 -30.16
C MET A 357 4.99 -3.16 -30.05
N PRO A 358 5.76 -4.01 -30.73
CA PRO A 358 5.60 -5.46 -30.67
C PRO A 358 5.67 -5.99 -29.22
N ARG A 359 4.85 -6.99 -28.88
CA ARG A 359 4.79 -7.56 -27.53
C ARG A 359 6.09 -8.21 -27.03
N ASN A 360 7.01 -8.52 -27.92
CA ASN A 360 8.34 -9.05 -27.60
C ASN A 360 9.39 -7.94 -27.41
N ARG A 361 8.99 -6.68 -27.36
CA ARG A 361 9.83 -5.51 -27.10
C ARG A 361 9.34 -4.73 -25.90
N CYS A 362 10.25 -4.03 -25.27
CA CYS A 362 9.97 -3.12 -24.17
C CYS A 362 10.82 -1.86 -24.33
N LEU A 363 10.44 -0.80 -23.61
CA LEU A 363 11.29 0.36 -23.42
C LEU A 363 11.86 0.27 -22.00
N LEU A 364 13.18 0.36 -21.90
CA LEU A 364 13.88 0.43 -20.62
C LEU A 364 14.50 1.82 -20.48
N MET A 365 14.06 2.54 -19.48
CA MET A 365 14.60 3.84 -19.09
C MET A 365 15.31 3.68 -17.76
N ILE A 366 16.56 4.11 -17.70
CA ILE A 366 17.40 4.08 -16.49
C ILE A 366 17.93 5.48 -16.28
N SER A 367 17.86 5.99 -15.05
CA SER A 367 18.36 7.31 -14.70
C SER A 367 19.81 7.50 -15.10
N GLY A 368 20.12 8.53 -15.88
CA GLY A 368 21.46 8.82 -16.37
C GLY A 368 21.93 8.00 -17.58
N VAL A 369 21.06 7.17 -18.16
CA VAL A 369 21.36 6.37 -19.36
C VAL A 369 20.40 6.71 -20.49
N VAL A 370 20.88 6.67 -21.74
CA VAL A 370 19.99 6.83 -22.90
C VAL A 370 18.99 5.67 -22.95
N PRO A 371 17.68 5.93 -23.20
CA PRO A 371 16.67 4.88 -23.28
C PRO A 371 16.99 3.79 -24.31
N PHE A 372 16.61 2.53 -24.01
CA PHE A 372 16.82 1.36 -24.87
C PHE A 372 15.49 0.84 -25.43
#